data_3de2a13067ca4ce67f0f69ef9e3014f7
#
_entry.id   3de2a13067ca4ce67f0f69ef9e3014f7
#
_cell.length_a   1.000
_cell.length_b   1.000
_cell.length_c   1.000
_cell.angle_alpha   90.00
_cell.angle_beta   90.00
_cell.angle_gamma   90.00
#
_symmetry.space_group_name_H-M   'P 1'
#
loop_
_entity.id
_entity.type
_entity.pdbx_description
1 polymer ?
#
loop_
_entity_poly.entity_id
_entity_poly.type
_entity_poly.pdbx_seq_one_letter_code
_entity_poly.pdbx_strand_id
1 'polypeptide(L)'
;LYENTLEPVGPVHWPPAGEHRLRNDANGLLVAELRGDVDLATATGLRLWLDSLLCLDAPGHVVDLRAVAFIDSTGLSVLLRFRGRVRTAERGFALLCDAGQRRLLQAHGTLGVLEPTATLTEALARAAAMG
;
A
#
# COMPACT_ATOMS: atom_id res chain seq x y z
N LEU A 1 -4.12 13.58 -16.12
CA LEU A 1 -5.27 12.66 -16.26
C LEU A 1 -4.83 11.24 -16.55
N TYR A 2 -4.06 11.07 -17.62
CA TYR A 2 -3.64 9.74 -18.03
C TYR A 2 -2.60 9.13 -17.12
N GLU A 3 -1.80 9.96 -16.44
CA GLU A 3 -0.80 9.51 -15.49
C GLU A 3 -1.40 8.83 -14.26
N ASN A 4 -2.71 9.05 -14.00
CA ASN A 4 -3.41 8.42 -12.90
C ASN A 4 -4.22 7.19 -13.34
N THR A 5 -4.09 6.77 -14.60
CA THR A 5 -4.77 5.59 -15.08
C THR A 5 -4.10 4.35 -14.52
N LEU A 6 -4.88 3.50 -13.87
CA LEU A 6 -4.40 2.25 -13.30
C LEU A 6 -4.94 1.07 -14.07
N GLU A 7 -4.07 0.10 -14.30
CA GLU A 7 -4.42 -1.16 -14.94
C GLU A 7 -4.36 -2.29 -13.93
N PRO A 8 -5.26 -3.28 -14.01
CA PRO A 8 -5.14 -4.46 -13.15
C PRO A 8 -3.88 -5.22 -13.49
N VAL A 9 -3.18 -5.67 -12.46
CA VAL A 9 -2.07 -6.59 -12.65
C VAL A 9 -2.63 -7.99 -12.83
N GLY A 10 -2.04 -8.73 -13.75
CA GLY A 10 -2.52 -10.02 -14.23
C GLY A 10 -2.99 -11.01 -13.16
N PRO A 11 -3.70 -12.04 -13.59
CA PRO A 11 -4.70 -12.70 -12.75
C PRO A 11 -4.17 -13.58 -11.64
N VAL A 12 -2.92 -13.99 -11.67
CA VAL A 12 -2.46 -15.01 -10.74
C VAL A 12 -1.29 -14.51 -9.92
N HIS A 13 -1.54 -14.34 -8.64
CA HIS A 13 -0.50 -14.09 -7.68
C HIS A 13 -0.61 -15.11 -6.57
N TRP A 14 0.50 -15.68 -6.22
CA TRP A 14 0.61 -16.48 -5.02
C TRP A 14 1.51 -15.73 -4.04
N PRO A 15 1.10 -15.52 -2.81
CA PRO A 15 -0.17 -15.94 -2.17
C PRO A 15 -1.37 -15.14 -2.68
N PRO A 16 -2.60 -15.66 -2.50
CA PRO A 16 -3.80 -14.99 -2.99
C PRO A 16 -4.02 -13.64 -2.30
N ALA A 17 -4.52 -12.69 -3.07
CA ALA A 17 -4.78 -11.34 -2.59
C ALA A 17 -6.03 -11.23 -1.70
N GLY A 18 -6.91 -12.23 -1.70
CA GLY A 18 -8.20 -12.11 -1.03
C GLY A 18 -9.04 -11.01 -1.66
N GLU A 19 -9.53 -10.08 -0.84
CA GLU A 19 -10.28 -8.92 -1.30
C GLU A 19 -9.40 -7.82 -1.89
N HIS A 20 -8.10 -7.85 -1.61
CA HIS A 20 -7.19 -6.79 -2.05
C HIS A 20 -6.96 -6.86 -3.55
N ARG A 21 -6.61 -5.72 -4.14
CA ARG A 21 -6.37 -5.62 -5.58
C ARG A 21 -5.02 -5.01 -5.84
N LEU A 22 -4.37 -5.48 -6.89
CA LEU A 22 -3.12 -4.93 -7.37
C LEU A 22 -3.35 -4.27 -8.72
N ARG A 23 -2.87 -3.04 -8.83
CA ARG A 23 -2.90 -2.27 -10.07
C ARG A 23 -1.53 -1.68 -10.33
N ASN A 24 -1.30 -1.29 -11.57
CA ASN A 24 -0.09 -0.53 -11.90
C ASN A 24 -0.44 0.70 -12.72
N ASP A 25 0.40 1.72 -12.62
CA ASP A 25 0.27 2.91 -13.45
C ASP A 25 1.11 2.78 -14.73
N ALA A 26 1.06 3.81 -15.58
CA ALA A 26 1.78 3.82 -16.85
C ALA A 26 3.31 3.77 -16.67
N ASN A 27 3.82 4.12 -15.50
CA ASN A 27 5.25 4.17 -15.19
C ASN A 27 5.74 2.92 -14.44
N GLY A 28 4.87 1.94 -14.27
CA GLY A 28 5.22 0.70 -13.59
C GLY A 28 5.13 0.73 -12.08
N LEU A 29 4.64 1.82 -11.48
CA LEU A 29 4.38 1.88 -10.05
C LEU A 29 3.25 0.91 -9.70
N LEU A 30 3.42 0.16 -8.62
CA LEU A 30 2.41 -0.76 -8.14
C LEU A 30 1.54 -0.12 -7.07
N VAL A 31 0.23 -0.27 -7.21
CA VAL A 31 -0.75 0.23 -6.25
C VAL A 31 -1.49 -0.96 -5.65
N ALA A 32 -1.26 -1.20 -4.36
CA ALA A 32 -1.94 -2.24 -3.60
C ALA A 32 -3.16 -1.62 -2.94
N GLU A 33 -4.34 -1.94 -3.45
CA GLU A 33 -5.61 -1.46 -2.90
C GLU A 33 -6.09 -2.43 -1.84
N LEU A 34 -5.94 -2.05 -0.58
CA LEU A 34 -6.40 -2.87 0.54
C LEU A 34 -7.88 -2.62 0.81
N ARG A 35 -8.58 -3.65 1.28
CA ARG A 35 -10.02 -3.58 1.54
C ARG A 35 -10.36 -4.27 2.84
N GLY A 36 -11.46 -3.83 3.45
CA GLY A 36 -11.99 -4.46 4.66
C GLY A 36 -11.17 -4.14 5.89
N ASP A 37 -10.98 -5.13 6.75
CA ASP A 37 -10.24 -4.95 7.98
C ASP A 37 -8.80 -5.38 7.82
N VAL A 38 -7.90 -4.58 8.37
CA VAL A 38 -6.46 -4.85 8.42
C VAL A 38 -6.13 -5.05 9.90
N ASP A 39 -6.26 -6.27 10.37
CA ASP A 39 -6.23 -6.61 11.77
C ASP A 39 -5.53 -7.96 12.04
N LEU A 40 -5.59 -8.41 13.30
CA LEU A 40 -4.96 -9.65 13.71
C LEU A 40 -5.41 -10.83 12.85
N ALA A 41 -6.69 -10.90 12.50
CA ALA A 41 -7.24 -12.03 11.74
C ALA A 41 -6.74 -12.05 10.29
N THR A 42 -6.48 -10.88 9.70
CA THR A 42 -6.09 -10.76 8.29
C THR A 42 -4.59 -10.54 8.10
N ALA A 43 -3.86 -10.26 9.17
CA ALA A 43 -2.47 -9.80 9.10
C ALA A 43 -1.52 -10.76 8.39
N THR A 44 -1.62 -12.07 8.68
CA THR A 44 -0.69 -13.04 8.09
C THR A 44 -0.85 -13.12 6.57
N GLY A 45 -2.08 -13.23 6.09
CA GLY A 45 -2.35 -13.27 4.66
C GLY A 45 -1.93 -11.98 3.96
N LEU A 46 -2.22 -10.85 4.57
CA LEU A 46 -1.82 -9.54 4.03
C LEU A 46 -0.30 -9.42 3.96
N ARG A 47 0.40 -9.80 5.02
CA ARG A 47 1.86 -9.74 5.06
C ARG A 47 2.48 -10.56 3.93
N LEU A 48 2.01 -11.79 3.74
CA LEU A 48 2.52 -12.66 2.69
C LEU A 48 2.25 -12.07 1.30
N TRP A 49 1.05 -11.54 1.10
CA TRP A 49 0.69 -10.93 -0.18
C TRP A 49 1.56 -9.70 -0.47
N LEU A 50 1.69 -8.78 0.48
CA LEU A 50 2.52 -7.59 0.30
C LEU A 50 3.98 -7.97 0.03
N ASP A 51 4.53 -8.94 0.76
CA ASP A 51 5.89 -9.38 0.54
C ASP A 51 6.08 -9.93 -0.89
N SER A 52 5.07 -10.60 -1.43
CA SER A 52 5.14 -11.12 -2.81
C SER A 52 5.26 -10.00 -3.85
N LEU A 53 4.75 -8.80 -3.55
CA LEU A 53 4.84 -7.68 -4.47
C LEU A 53 6.28 -7.21 -4.68
N LEU A 54 7.16 -7.48 -3.72
CA LEU A 54 8.57 -7.14 -3.83
C LEU A 54 9.30 -8.02 -4.85
N CYS A 55 8.70 -9.15 -5.24
CA CYS A 55 9.23 -10.01 -6.29
C CYS A 55 8.91 -9.47 -7.69
N LEU A 56 8.00 -8.50 -7.79
CA LEU A 56 7.67 -7.86 -9.05
C LEU A 56 8.63 -6.70 -9.31
N ASP A 57 8.95 -6.47 -10.57
CA ASP A 57 9.82 -5.37 -10.95
C ASP A 57 9.00 -4.08 -10.97
N ALA A 58 9.30 -3.18 -10.04
CA ALA A 58 8.60 -1.91 -9.91
C ALA A 58 9.51 -0.87 -9.26
N PRO A 59 9.45 0.40 -9.72
CA PRO A 59 10.25 1.46 -9.11
C PRO A 59 9.72 1.93 -7.76
N GLY A 60 8.45 1.68 -7.47
CA GLY A 60 7.84 2.10 -6.23
C GLY A 60 6.48 1.46 -5.99
N HIS A 61 5.99 1.62 -4.78
CA HIS A 61 4.75 1.02 -4.30
C HIS A 61 3.89 2.06 -3.60
N VAL A 62 2.60 2.05 -3.92
CA VAL A 62 1.58 2.80 -3.20
C VAL A 62 0.69 1.79 -2.48
N VAL A 63 0.43 2.02 -1.21
CA VAL A 63 -0.57 1.26 -0.45
C VAL A 63 -1.80 2.16 -0.29
N ASP A 64 -2.90 1.76 -0.88
CA ASP A 64 -4.15 2.52 -0.86
C ASP A 64 -5.08 1.95 0.22
N LEU A 65 -5.33 2.74 1.25
CA LEU A 65 -6.16 2.36 2.39
C LEU A 65 -7.59 2.89 2.30
N ARG A 66 -7.98 3.55 1.21
CA ARG A 66 -9.28 4.24 1.17
C ARG A 66 -10.48 3.32 1.34
N ALA A 67 -10.33 2.03 0.99
CA ALA A 67 -11.39 1.03 1.17
C ALA A 67 -11.22 0.20 2.45
N VAL A 68 -10.29 0.56 3.32
CA VAL A 68 -10.05 -0.11 4.60
C VAL A 68 -11.01 0.45 5.64
N ALA A 69 -11.75 -0.44 6.31
CA ALA A 69 -12.73 -0.06 7.32
C ALA A 69 -12.10 0.08 8.71
N PHE A 70 -11.11 -0.74 9.03
CA PHE A 70 -10.51 -0.79 10.36
C PHE A 70 -9.06 -1.25 10.30
N ILE A 71 -8.23 -0.67 11.17
CA ILE A 71 -6.81 -1.05 11.30
C ILE A 71 -6.52 -1.16 12.80
N ASP A 72 -6.03 -2.31 13.25
CA ASP A 72 -5.51 -2.46 14.61
C ASP A 72 -3.98 -2.38 14.62
N SER A 73 -3.39 -2.53 15.80
CA SER A 73 -1.93 -2.45 15.94
C SER A 73 -1.20 -3.53 15.18
N THR A 74 -1.79 -4.72 15.05
CA THR A 74 -1.18 -5.82 14.28
C THR A 74 -1.18 -5.50 12.79
N GLY A 75 -2.31 -5.02 12.26
CA GLY A 75 -2.40 -4.59 10.87
C GLY A 75 -1.45 -3.45 10.57
N LEU A 76 -1.36 -2.49 11.49
CA LEU A 76 -0.44 -1.37 11.34
C LEU A 76 1.02 -1.83 11.28
N SER A 77 1.38 -2.84 12.10
CA SER A 77 2.73 -3.40 12.07
C SER A 77 3.07 -4.01 10.71
N VAL A 78 2.09 -4.61 10.04
CA VAL A 78 2.27 -5.14 8.67
C VAL A 78 2.59 -4.02 7.70
N LEU A 79 1.88 -2.90 7.80
CA LEU A 79 2.12 -1.74 6.92
C LEU A 79 3.51 -1.15 7.15
N LEU A 80 3.90 -0.98 8.40
CA LEU A 80 5.23 -0.45 8.76
C LEU A 80 6.34 -1.37 8.26
N ARG A 81 6.15 -2.67 8.42
CA ARG A 81 7.11 -3.67 7.95
C ARG A 81 7.25 -3.62 6.43
N PHE A 82 6.14 -3.55 5.71
CA PHE A 82 6.17 -3.46 4.25
C PHE A 82 6.90 -2.20 3.78
N ARG A 83 6.59 -1.06 4.39
CA ARG A 83 7.31 0.19 4.11
C ARG A 83 8.82 0.02 4.28
N GLY A 84 9.24 -0.58 5.38
CA GLY A 84 10.66 -0.81 5.64
C GLY A 84 11.31 -1.70 4.57
N ARG A 85 10.62 -2.72 4.14
CA ARG A 85 11.13 -3.64 3.11
C ARG A 85 11.21 -2.99 1.74
N VAL A 86 10.22 -2.18 1.39
CA VAL A 86 10.23 -1.40 0.14
C VAL A 86 11.45 -0.48 0.11
N ARG A 87 11.71 0.21 1.20
CA ARG A 87 12.84 1.13 1.31
C ARG A 87 14.17 0.41 1.27
N THR A 88 14.28 -0.74 1.94
CA THR A 88 15.49 -1.56 1.90
C THR A 88 15.78 -2.03 0.46
N ALA A 89 14.74 -2.26 -0.33
CA ALA A 89 14.88 -2.61 -1.75
C ALA A 89 15.16 -1.39 -2.63
N GLU A 90 15.34 -0.21 -2.03
CA GLU A 90 15.61 1.06 -2.72
C GLU A 90 14.50 1.44 -3.70
N ARG A 91 13.26 1.16 -3.30
CA ARG A 91 12.06 1.53 -4.05
C ARG A 91 11.32 2.64 -3.34
N GLY A 92 10.55 3.43 -4.09
CA GLY A 92 9.71 4.45 -3.54
C GLY A 92 8.49 3.87 -2.82
N PHE A 93 8.01 4.59 -1.82
CA PHE A 93 6.83 4.20 -1.04
C PHE A 93 5.94 5.40 -0.82
N ALA A 94 4.63 5.18 -0.92
CA ALA A 94 3.63 6.15 -0.48
C ALA A 94 2.40 5.44 0.06
N LEU A 95 1.77 6.06 1.03
CA LEU A 95 0.52 5.59 1.60
C LEU A 95 -0.59 6.57 1.19
N LEU A 96 -1.73 6.05 0.77
CA LEU A 96 -2.88 6.84 0.35
C LEU A 96 -4.05 6.52 1.26
N CYS A 97 -4.68 7.54 1.86
CA CYS A 97 -5.83 7.32 2.72
C CYS A 97 -6.74 8.54 2.77
N ASP A 98 -7.99 8.29 3.15
CA ASP A 98 -8.96 9.34 3.45
C ASP A 98 -8.85 9.76 4.93
N ALA A 99 -9.67 10.74 5.32
CA ALA A 99 -9.66 11.27 6.68
C ALA A 99 -9.94 10.19 7.74
N GLY A 100 -10.77 9.19 7.42
CA GLY A 100 -11.09 8.11 8.35
C GLY A 100 -9.88 7.27 8.71
N GLN A 101 -9.14 6.81 7.72
CA GLN A 101 -7.92 6.03 7.94
C GLN A 101 -6.83 6.90 8.57
N ARG A 102 -6.75 8.16 8.16
CA ARG A 102 -5.80 9.09 8.75
C ARG A 102 -6.00 9.21 10.25
N ARG A 103 -7.26 9.28 10.71
CA ARG A 103 -7.55 9.31 12.15
C ARG A 103 -7.12 8.04 12.86
N LEU A 104 -7.29 6.87 12.22
CA LEU A 104 -6.82 5.61 12.78
C LEU A 104 -5.30 5.61 12.93
N LEU A 105 -4.58 6.05 11.90
CA LEU A 105 -3.13 6.14 11.95
C LEU A 105 -2.66 7.12 13.03
N GLN A 106 -3.34 8.25 13.18
CA GLN A 106 -3.03 9.23 14.21
C GLN A 106 -3.21 8.66 15.59
N ALA A 107 -4.28 7.91 15.82
CA ALA A 107 -4.54 7.28 17.11
C ALA A 107 -3.43 6.31 17.52
N HIS A 108 -2.76 5.70 16.55
CA HIS A 108 -1.62 4.80 16.79
C HIS A 108 -0.26 5.53 16.78
N GLY A 109 -0.25 6.84 16.61
CA GLY A 109 0.99 7.62 16.63
C GLY A 109 1.91 7.43 15.43
N THR A 110 1.37 7.04 14.27
CA THR A 110 2.18 6.64 13.11
C THR A 110 2.19 7.63 11.95
N LEU A 111 1.51 8.77 12.08
CA LEU A 111 1.46 9.75 10.99
C LEU A 111 2.84 10.24 10.57
N GLY A 112 3.73 10.48 11.53
CA GLY A 112 5.08 10.98 11.24
C GLY A 112 5.96 9.99 10.48
N VAL A 113 5.69 8.70 10.61
CA VAL A 113 6.44 7.65 9.91
C VAL A 113 5.82 7.35 8.56
N LEU A 114 4.50 7.17 8.52
CA LEU A 114 3.80 6.76 7.29
C LEU A 114 3.53 7.91 6.35
N GLU A 115 3.40 9.12 6.87
CA GLU A 115 3.23 10.35 6.07
C GLU A 115 2.18 10.19 4.95
N PRO A 116 0.92 9.84 5.30
CA PRO A 116 -0.06 9.50 4.28
C PRO A 116 -0.38 10.67 3.35
N THR A 117 -0.62 10.34 2.10
CA THR A 117 -1.10 11.27 1.09
C THR A 117 -2.62 11.21 1.00
N ALA A 118 -3.25 12.27 0.50
CA ALA A 118 -4.69 12.36 0.40
C ALA A 118 -5.23 12.07 -1.01
N THR A 119 -4.38 12.13 -2.04
CA THR A 119 -4.79 11.90 -3.42
C THR A 119 -3.90 10.87 -4.10
N LEU A 120 -4.47 10.18 -5.07
CA LEU A 120 -3.70 9.21 -5.86
C LEU A 120 -2.55 9.90 -6.62
N THR A 121 -2.80 11.07 -7.18
CA THR A 121 -1.77 11.82 -7.89
C THR A 121 -0.57 12.10 -7.00
N GLU A 122 -0.82 12.56 -5.79
CA GLU A 122 0.24 12.85 -4.81
C GLU A 122 0.99 11.58 -4.41
N ALA A 123 0.26 10.48 -4.19
CA ALA A 123 0.86 9.21 -3.82
C ALA A 123 1.77 8.67 -4.92
N LEU A 124 1.31 8.70 -6.18
CA LEU A 124 2.11 8.24 -7.32
C LEU A 124 3.36 9.09 -7.48
N ALA A 125 3.23 10.41 -7.35
CA ALA A 125 4.37 11.32 -7.46
C ALA A 125 5.42 11.04 -6.37
N ARG A 126 4.97 10.82 -5.14
CA ARG A 126 5.88 10.54 -4.03
C ARG A 126 6.58 9.19 -4.21
N ALA A 127 5.86 8.16 -4.60
CA ALA A 127 6.44 6.83 -4.81
C ALA A 127 7.46 6.85 -5.97
N ALA A 128 7.19 7.64 -7.02
CA ALA A 128 8.11 7.79 -8.14
C ALA A 128 9.39 8.54 -7.75
N ALA A 129 9.25 9.58 -6.94
CA ALA A 129 10.37 10.45 -6.57
C ALA A 129 11.42 9.76 -5.69
N MET A 130 10.99 8.75 -4.92
CA MET A 130 11.85 8.03 -3.99
C MET A 130 12.61 6.86 -4.64
N GLY A 131 12.16 6.47 -5.80
CA GLY A 131 12.71 5.34 -6.54
C GLY A 131 14.08 5.54 -7.19
#